data_421eed0429ca2c6e03e16a584e927e6a
#
_entry.id   421eed0429ca2c6e03e16a584e927e6a
#
_cell.length_a   1.000
_cell.length_b   1.000
_cell.length_c   1.000
_cell.angle_alpha   90.00
_cell.angle_beta   90.00
_cell.angle_gamma   90.00
#
_symmetry.space_group_name_H-M   'P 1'
#
loop_
_entity.id
_entity.type
_entity.pdbx_description
1 polymer ?
#
loop_
_entity_poly.entity_id
_entity_poly.type
_entity_poly.pdbx_seq_one_letter_code
_entity_poly.pdbx_strand_id
1 'polypeptide(L)'
;MATENAAFENAAAETKKKKTWKELTKGQQAVRITAITAGGLAGLFILTVVIYLLYVVCGYYRLEDNIVLDISNNNSAAVSADGEHTVITYNVGFGAYSPEYTFFMDTGVMQDGTPTQGKYGTAISKADVEKNINGSSGIIRQHSPDFAIIQEVDYDSTRSYKVDQRIAFSGISGYASTLAVNYHSSYLFYPFNDPHGKNNAGIMTLSKYKVLDSTRYAFPIAEDFSKFTDLDRCFAITHIPVDNGKTLSIISLHMSAYDEGGVIRKQQAELLKTVLKEEYEKGCYVIAGGDFNQDLIENLEKFPSNQKVPGWISSYDKNDIPEHFAIVADNDSAVGSCRGADVVWERGKDYTCVIDGFIVSDNVEVVSVQIIDTDFAYSDHNPVKLTFKFKTA
;
A
#
# COMPACT_ATOMS: atom_id res chain seq x y z
N MET A 1 -35.52 76.62 14.70
CA MET A 1 -35.20 75.22 14.60
C MET A 1 -35.89 74.55 13.38
N ALA A 2 -35.64 75.05 12.18
CA ALA A 2 -36.22 74.51 10.96
C ALA A 2 -35.34 74.77 9.71
N THR A 3 -34.02 74.99 9.86
CA THR A 3 -33.12 75.29 8.74
C THR A 3 -31.79 74.49 8.75
N GLU A 4 -31.69 73.46 9.59
CA GLU A 4 -30.48 72.63 9.65
C GLU A 4 -30.63 71.19 9.12
N ASN A 5 -31.87 70.76 8.74
CA ASN A 5 -32.12 69.38 8.24
C ASN A 5 -32.11 69.27 6.70
N ALA A 6 -31.79 70.29 5.94
CA ALA A 6 -31.80 70.23 4.48
C ALA A 6 -30.41 70.02 3.84
N ALA A 7 -29.33 69.96 4.67
CA ALA A 7 -27.94 69.80 4.16
C ALA A 7 -27.39 68.33 4.19
N PHE A 8 -28.13 67.40 4.78
CA PHE A 8 -27.64 65.99 4.90
C PHE A 8 -28.28 65.00 3.91
N GLU A 9 -29.24 65.42 3.08
CA GLU A 9 -29.94 64.53 2.14
C GLU A 9 -29.39 64.52 0.70
N ASN A 10 -28.32 65.27 0.38
CA ASN A 10 -27.76 65.32 -0.98
C ASN A 10 -26.34 64.73 -1.12
N ALA A 11 -25.89 63.91 -0.19
CA ALA A 11 -24.78 63.03 -0.43
C ALA A 11 -25.26 61.68 -1.05
N ALA A 12 -26.19 61.71 -2.00
CA ALA A 12 -26.53 60.59 -2.82
C ALA A 12 -25.29 60.20 -3.67
N ALA A 13 -24.74 59.06 -3.40
CA ALA A 13 -23.63 58.47 -4.09
C ALA A 13 -23.72 58.68 -5.61
N GLU A 14 -22.89 59.54 -6.18
CA GLU A 14 -22.65 59.58 -7.62
C GLU A 14 -22.12 58.21 -8.04
N THR A 15 -23.05 57.34 -8.45
CA THR A 15 -22.68 56.08 -9.14
C THR A 15 -22.00 56.52 -10.43
N LYS A 16 -20.65 56.48 -10.44
CA LYS A 16 -19.85 56.73 -11.65
C LYS A 16 -20.40 55.83 -12.76
N LYS A 17 -21.12 56.41 -13.73
CA LYS A 17 -21.60 55.70 -14.89
C LYS A 17 -20.44 54.95 -15.52
N LYS A 18 -20.52 53.59 -15.60
CA LYS A 18 -19.49 52.76 -16.25
C LYS A 18 -19.38 53.20 -17.70
N LYS A 19 -18.20 53.66 -18.12
CA LYS A 19 -17.92 54.04 -19.50
C LYS A 19 -18.27 52.86 -20.43
N THR A 20 -18.97 53.13 -21.51
CA THR A 20 -19.22 52.17 -22.59
C THR A 20 -17.93 51.88 -23.33
N TRP A 21 -17.88 50.75 -24.07
CA TRP A 21 -16.64 50.33 -24.78
C TRP A 21 -16.11 51.40 -25.72
N LYS A 22 -16.97 52.20 -26.39
CA LYS A 22 -16.61 53.24 -27.34
C LYS A 22 -16.01 54.49 -26.65
N GLU A 23 -16.28 54.70 -25.37
CA GLU A 23 -15.78 55.81 -24.54
C GLU A 23 -14.45 55.51 -23.86
N LEU A 24 -13.93 54.29 -24.01
CA LEU A 24 -12.64 53.89 -23.44
C LEU A 24 -11.49 54.27 -24.38
N THR A 25 -10.40 54.72 -23.80
CA THR A 25 -9.12 54.91 -24.55
C THR A 25 -8.59 53.51 -24.99
N LYS A 26 -7.75 53.48 -26.04
CA LYS A 26 -7.12 52.24 -26.52
C LYS A 26 -6.43 51.46 -25.38
N GLY A 27 -5.73 52.16 -24.45
CA GLY A 27 -5.10 51.56 -23.28
C GLY A 27 -6.13 50.93 -22.31
N GLN A 28 -7.26 51.65 -22.05
CA GLN A 28 -8.32 51.11 -21.19
C GLN A 28 -9.06 49.90 -21.82
N GLN A 29 -9.20 49.92 -23.16
CA GLN A 29 -9.72 48.77 -23.90
C GLN A 29 -8.77 47.57 -23.80
N ALA A 30 -7.47 47.80 -23.98
CA ALA A 30 -6.47 46.71 -23.84
C ALA A 30 -6.48 46.12 -22.42
N VAL A 31 -6.48 46.92 -21.38
CA VAL A 31 -6.56 46.46 -19.98
C VAL A 31 -7.85 45.66 -19.75
N ARG A 32 -8.99 46.08 -20.31
CA ARG A 32 -10.25 45.39 -20.15
C ARG A 32 -10.26 44.02 -20.89
N ILE A 33 -9.69 43.97 -22.10
CA ILE A 33 -9.51 42.71 -22.84
C ILE A 33 -8.64 41.75 -22.01
N THR A 34 -7.47 42.20 -21.56
CA THR A 34 -6.55 41.43 -20.74
C THR A 34 -7.25 40.88 -19.48
N ALA A 35 -8.00 41.75 -18.77
CA ALA A 35 -8.74 41.32 -17.57
C ALA A 35 -9.81 40.27 -17.86
N ILE A 36 -10.57 40.42 -18.97
CA ILE A 36 -11.58 39.44 -19.40
C ILE A 36 -10.94 38.13 -19.79
N THR A 37 -9.85 38.20 -20.58
CA THR A 37 -9.11 37.01 -21.00
C THR A 37 -8.51 36.26 -19.79
N ALA A 38 -7.85 37.00 -18.89
CA ALA A 38 -7.29 36.40 -17.65
C ALA A 38 -8.40 35.78 -16.77
N GLY A 39 -9.53 36.49 -16.61
CA GLY A 39 -10.69 35.97 -15.89
C GLY A 39 -11.29 34.73 -16.54
N GLY A 40 -11.38 34.73 -17.88
CA GLY A 40 -11.82 33.55 -18.66
C GLY A 40 -10.90 32.33 -18.50
N LEU A 41 -9.59 32.56 -18.57
CA LEU A 41 -8.59 31.49 -18.37
C LEU A 41 -8.63 30.95 -16.94
N ALA A 42 -8.73 31.84 -15.94
CA ALA A 42 -8.88 31.45 -14.55
C ALA A 42 -10.18 30.64 -14.32
N GLY A 43 -11.30 31.10 -14.90
CA GLY A 43 -12.57 30.38 -14.86
C GLY A 43 -12.49 28.99 -15.49
N LEU A 44 -11.84 28.88 -16.66
CA LEU A 44 -11.63 27.59 -17.34
C LEU A 44 -10.75 26.66 -16.50
N PHE A 45 -9.68 27.17 -15.91
CA PHE A 45 -8.81 26.40 -14.99
C PHE A 45 -9.60 25.86 -13.80
N ILE A 46 -10.33 26.73 -13.10
CA ILE A 46 -11.18 26.30 -11.96
C ILE A 46 -12.20 25.25 -12.40
N LEU A 47 -12.87 25.44 -13.53
CA LEU A 47 -13.82 24.47 -14.06
C LEU A 47 -13.16 23.12 -14.33
N THR A 48 -11.95 23.12 -14.92
CA THR A 48 -11.18 21.89 -15.17
C THR A 48 -10.85 21.17 -13.87
N VAL A 49 -10.38 21.90 -12.84
CA VAL A 49 -10.10 21.33 -11.51
C VAL A 49 -11.37 20.74 -10.88
N VAL A 50 -12.49 21.45 -10.94
CA VAL A 50 -13.78 20.95 -10.40
C VAL A 50 -14.23 19.68 -11.12
N ILE A 51 -14.14 19.65 -12.45
CA ILE A 51 -14.48 18.44 -13.24
C ILE A 51 -13.58 17.27 -12.86
N TYR A 52 -12.28 17.52 -12.68
CA TYR A 52 -11.35 16.46 -12.26
C TYR A 52 -11.65 15.95 -10.85
N LEU A 53 -11.91 16.83 -9.89
CA LEU A 53 -12.31 16.43 -8.54
C LEU A 53 -13.59 15.60 -8.55
N LEU A 54 -14.59 16.03 -9.33
CA LEU A 54 -15.84 15.26 -9.51
C LEU A 54 -15.55 13.89 -10.15
N TYR A 55 -14.65 13.81 -11.14
CA TYR A 55 -14.25 12.55 -11.75
C TYR A 55 -13.61 11.59 -10.72
N VAL A 56 -12.72 12.09 -9.86
CA VAL A 56 -12.08 11.28 -8.82
C VAL A 56 -13.11 10.82 -7.79
N VAL A 57 -13.93 11.72 -7.29
CA VAL A 57 -14.95 11.43 -6.26
C VAL A 57 -16.04 10.47 -6.78
N CYS A 58 -16.56 10.73 -7.99
CA CYS A 58 -17.62 9.87 -8.57
C CYS A 58 -17.08 8.53 -9.10
N GLY A 59 -15.80 8.46 -9.41
CA GLY A 59 -15.14 7.23 -9.84
C GLY A 59 -14.67 6.33 -8.68
N TYR A 60 -14.67 6.86 -7.47
CA TYR A 60 -14.31 6.10 -6.27
C TYR A 60 -15.50 5.23 -5.83
N TYR A 61 -15.22 3.99 -5.53
CA TYR A 61 -16.09 3.11 -4.74
C TYR A 61 -15.21 2.27 -3.82
N ARG A 62 -15.68 2.05 -2.61
CA ARG A 62 -15.04 1.14 -1.69
C ARG A 62 -15.39 -0.29 -2.08
N LEU A 63 -14.39 -1.16 -2.08
CA LEU A 63 -14.62 -2.60 -2.27
C LEU A 63 -15.40 -3.15 -1.07
N GLU A 64 -16.40 -3.98 -1.38
CA GLU A 64 -17.26 -4.61 -0.36
C GLU A 64 -16.44 -5.46 0.61
N ASP A 65 -16.95 -5.60 1.81
CA ASP A 65 -16.43 -6.50 2.83
C ASP A 65 -16.96 -7.94 2.61
N ASN A 66 -16.28 -8.93 3.18
CA ASN A 66 -16.68 -10.35 3.12
C ASN A 66 -16.82 -10.90 1.68
N ILE A 67 -15.92 -10.52 0.77
CA ILE A 67 -15.94 -11.02 -0.61
C ILE A 67 -15.30 -12.41 -0.66
N VAL A 68 -16.08 -13.42 -1.06
CA VAL A 68 -15.54 -14.75 -1.37
C VAL A 68 -14.68 -14.66 -2.62
N LEU A 69 -13.44 -15.15 -2.54
CA LEU A 69 -12.46 -15.07 -3.60
C LEU A 69 -12.49 -16.32 -4.49
N ASP A 70 -12.29 -16.11 -5.78
CA ASP A 70 -12.08 -17.20 -6.74
C ASP A 70 -10.76 -17.91 -6.46
N ILE A 71 -10.79 -19.23 -6.46
CA ILE A 71 -9.62 -20.09 -6.28
C ILE A 71 -9.22 -20.65 -7.65
N SER A 72 -8.08 -20.20 -8.16
CA SER A 72 -7.52 -20.68 -9.41
C SER A 72 -6.58 -21.86 -9.17
N ASN A 73 -6.58 -22.85 -10.08
CA ASN A 73 -5.70 -24.03 -10.06
C ASN A 73 -5.71 -24.78 -8.72
N ASN A 74 -6.88 -24.95 -8.10
CA ASN A 74 -6.97 -25.55 -6.77
C ASN A 74 -6.40 -26.98 -6.74
N ASN A 75 -5.71 -27.30 -5.66
CA ASN A 75 -5.12 -28.60 -5.40
C ASN A 75 -6.11 -29.51 -4.65
N SER A 76 -5.79 -30.82 -4.51
CA SER A 76 -6.63 -31.79 -3.82
C SER A 76 -6.06 -32.25 -2.47
N ALA A 77 -4.74 -32.12 -2.26
CA ALA A 77 -4.06 -32.62 -1.07
C ALA A 77 -4.28 -31.70 0.13
N ALA A 78 -4.56 -32.28 1.30
CA ALA A 78 -4.43 -31.59 2.57
C ALA A 78 -2.95 -31.42 2.95
N VAL A 79 -2.64 -30.43 3.80
CA VAL A 79 -1.30 -30.29 4.36
C VAL A 79 -1.09 -31.38 5.42
N SER A 80 0.12 -31.96 5.50
CA SER A 80 0.41 -32.96 6.54
C SER A 80 0.48 -32.30 7.92
N ALA A 81 -0.06 -32.97 8.93
CA ALA A 81 0.13 -32.54 10.31
C ALA A 81 1.57 -32.74 10.79
N ASP A 82 2.29 -33.65 10.16
CA ASP A 82 3.67 -33.99 10.48
C ASP A 82 4.66 -33.26 9.55
N GLY A 83 5.85 -32.94 10.09
CA GLY A 83 6.94 -32.36 9.32
C GLY A 83 7.01 -30.84 9.40
N GLU A 84 7.91 -30.27 8.62
CA GLU A 84 8.13 -28.84 8.51
C GLU A 84 7.44 -28.28 7.28
N HIS A 85 6.82 -27.11 7.45
CA HIS A 85 6.16 -26.37 6.39
C HIS A 85 6.75 -24.96 6.30
N THR A 86 6.55 -24.33 5.15
CA THR A 86 7.13 -23.02 4.87
C THR A 86 6.10 -22.07 4.31
N VAL A 87 6.15 -20.81 4.76
CA VAL A 87 5.43 -19.69 4.14
C VAL A 87 6.38 -18.54 3.86
N ILE A 88 6.26 -17.92 2.70
CA ILE A 88 7.00 -16.69 2.35
C ILE A 88 6.00 -15.54 2.23
N THR A 89 6.30 -14.40 2.85
CA THR A 89 5.65 -13.11 2.53
C THR A 89 6.60 -12.27 1.71
N TYR A 90 6.07 -11.58 0.67
CA TYR A 90 6.86 -10.74 -0.21
C TYR A 90 6.02 -9.62 -0.83
N ASN A 91 6.26 -8.37 -0.43
CA ASN A 91 5.75 -7.21 -1.14
C ASN A 91 6.61 -7.00 -2.40
N VAL A 92 5.99 -7.02 -3.59
CA VAL A 92 6.70 -6.94 -4.87
C VAL A 92 6.73 -5.53 -5.47
N GLY A 93 6.26 -4.52 -4.69
CA GLY A 93 6.35 -3.11 -5.06
C GLY A 93 5.81 -2.83 -6.47
N PHE A 94 4.66 -3.39 -6.84
CA PHE A 94 4.07 -3.33 -8.19
C PHE A 94 5.09 -3.50 -9.35
N GLY A 95 6.21 -4.18 -9.08
CA GLY A 95 7.28 -4.43 -10.04
C GLY A 95 8.12 -3.20 -10.42
N ALA A 96 8.01 -2.08 -9.71
CA ALA A 96 8.73 -0.86 -10.06
C ALA A 96 10.11 -0.74 -9.39
N TYR A 97 10.28 -1.27 -8.18
CA TYR A 97 11.36 -0.93 -7.28
C TYR A 97 12.66 -1.68 -7.58
N SER A 98 13.23 -1.47 -8.78
CA SER A 98 14.65 -1.75 -8.98
C SER A 98 15.51 -0.84 -8.06
N PRO A 99 16.80 -1.13 -7.83
CA PRO A 99 17.67 -0.30 -6.99
C PRO A 99 17.70 1.19 -7.39
N GLU A 100 17.55 1.50 -8.68
CA GLU A 100 17.57 2.86 -9.23
C GLU A 100 16.23 3.60 -9.08
N TYR A 101 15.15 2.89 -8.78
CA TYR A 101 13.81 3.48 -8.65
C TYR A 101 13.66 4.21 -7.30
N THR A 102 13.04 5.39 -7.37
CA THR A 102 12.63 6.16 -6.20
C THR A 102 11.19 6.62 -6.35
N PHE A 103 10.38 6.53 -5.28
CA PHE A 103 8.95 6.80 -5.35
C PHE A 103 8.62 8.22 -4.94
N PHE A 104 7.84 8.93 -5.74
CA PHE A 104 7.57 10.37 -5.58
C PHE A 104 6.92 10.76 -4.25
N MET A 105 6.24 9.84 -3.57
CA MET A 105 5.64 10.10 -2.26
C MET A 105 6.60 9.86 -1.10
N ASP A 106 7.70 9.14 -1.32
CA ASP A 106 8.67 8.87 -0.28
C ASP A 106 9.56 10.08 -0.05
N THR A 107 9.66 10.46 1.21
CA THR A 107 10.49 11.56 1.69
C THR A 107 11.33 11.11 2.86
N GLY A 108 12.53 11.66 2.97
CA GLY A 108 13.46 11.38 4.05
C GLY A 108 14.31 12.58 4.41
N VAL A 109 15.22 12.38 5.36
CA VAL A 109 16.18 13.39 5.78
C VAL A 109 17.52 12.69 6.04
N MET A 110 18.59 13.18 5.43
CA MET A 110 19.94 12.70 5.71
C MET A 110 20.38 13.07 7.12
N GLN A 111 21.41 12.40 7.66
CA GLN A 111 21.94 12.71 9.00
C GLN A 111 22.44 14.17 9.12
N ASP A 112 22.90 14.77 8.02
CA ASP A 112 23.34 16.17 7.98
C ASP A 112 22.17 17.17 7.91
N GLY A 113 20.91 16.70 7.84
CA GLY A 113 19.70 17.50 7.75
C GLY A 113 19.22 17.79 6.32
N THR A 114 19.91 17.31 5.28
CA THR A 114 19.48 17.47 3.89
C THR A 114 18.20 16.67 3.63
N PRO A 115 17.10 17.32 3.15
CA PRO A 115 15.88 16.60 2.79
C PRO A 115 16.07 15.81 1.50
N THR A 116 15.42 14.63 1.44
CA THR A 116 15.39 13.75 0.27
C THR A 116 13.96 13.50 -0.16
N GLN A 117 13.74 13.25 -1.46
CA GLN A 117 12.43 12.92 -2.01
C GLN A 117 12.60 12.07 -3.26
N GLY A 118 11.77 11.04 -3.38
CA GLY A 118 11.71 10.22 -4.58
C GLY A 118 11.11 10.95 -5.78
N LYS A 119 11.23 10.34 -6.95
CA LYS A 119 11.03 11.04 -8.22
C LYS A 119 9.88 10.49 -9.06
N TYR A 120 9.71 9.17 -9.12
CA TYR A 120 8.90 8.53 -10.15
C TYR A 120 7.47 8.25 -9.67
N GLY A 121 6.48 8.54 -10.50
CA GLY A 121 5.08 8.18 -10.29
C GLY A 121 4.73 6.82 -10.92
N THR A 122 5.54 6.38 -11.92
CA THR A 122 5.42 5.09 -12.61
C THR A 122 6.76 4.36 -12.56
N ALA A 123 6.77 3.06 -12.83
CA ALA A 123 8.01 2.31 -13.00
C ALA A 123 8.88 2.94 -14.10
N ILE A 124 10.21 2.77 -14.04
CA ILE A 124 11.14 3.40 -14.99
C ILE A 124 10.84 2.95 -16.43
N SER A 125 10.54 1.66 -16.62
CA SER A 125 10.14 1.12 -17.92
C SER A 125 9.32 -0.16 -17.77
N LYS A 126 8.60 -0.53 -18.83
CA LYS A 126 7.93 -1.83 -18.90
C LYS A 126 8.90 -3.01 -18.76
N ALA A 127 10.10 -2.88 -19.32
CA ALA A 127 11.12 -3.92 -19.22
C ALA A 127 11.61 -4.11 -17.79
N ASP A 128 11.70 -3.03 -16.98
CA ASP A 128 12.03 -3.13 -15.55
C ASP A 128 10.92 -3.83 -14.79
N VAL A 129 9.64 -3.50 -15.05
CA VAL A 129 8.51 -4.22 -14.43
C VAL A 129 8.58 -5.72 -14.75
N GLU A 130 8.76 -6.09 -16.01
CA GLU A 130 8.86 -7.49 -16.42
C GLU A 130 10.08 -8.18 -15.79
N LYS A 131 11.24 -7.52 -15.73
CA LYS A 131 12.45 -8.02 -15.05
C LYS A 131 12.18 -8.26 -13.56
N ASN A 132 11.62 -7.27 -12.86
CA ASN A 132 11.42 -7.32 -11.43
C ASN A 132 10.40 -8.40 -11.04
N ILE A 133 9.27 -8.50 -11.76
CA ILE A 133 8.25 -9.51 -11.51
C ILE A 133 8.75 -10.92 -11.85
N ASN A 134 9.54 -11.08 -12.92
CA ASN A 134 10.18 -12.36 -13.23
C ASN A 134 11.21 -12.74 -12.15
N GLY A 135 11.97 -11.77 -11.62
CA GLY A 135 12.90 -11.99 -10.50
C GLY A 135 12.16 -12.40 -9.24
N SER A 136 11.13 -11.63 -8.85
CA SER A 136 10.32 -11.91 -7.65
C SER A 136 9.63 -13.26 -7.71
N SER A 137 8.96 -13.59 -8.83
CA SER A 137 8.36 -14.92 -9.02
C SER A 137 9.42 -16.02 -9.13
N GLY A 138 10.63 -15.71 -9.61
CA GLY A 138 11.80 -16.58 -9.62
C GLY A 138 12.23 -17.00 -8.22
N ILE A 139 12.23 -16.06 -7.26
CA ILE A 139 12.53 -16.35 -5.84
C ILE A 139 11.50 -17.33 -5.27
N ILE A 140 10.19 -17.11 -5.52
CA ILE A 140 9.14 -18.05 -5.07
C ILE A 140 9.36 -19.44 -5.68
N ARG A 141 9.69 -19.54 -6.97
CA ARG A 141 10.03 -20.82 -7.61
C ARG A 141 11.25 -21.49 -7.00
N GLN A 142 12.31 -20.73 -6.74
CA GLN A 142 13.58 -21.23 -6.19
C GLN A 142 13.40 -21.79 -4.78
N HIS A 143 12.72 -21.06 -3.91
CA HIS A 143 12.48 -21.46 -2.52
C HIS A 143 11.33 -22.46 -2.39
N SER A 144 10.46 -22.53 -3.38
CA SER A 144 9.34 -23.44 -3.45
C SER A 144 8.61 -23.61 -2.10
N PRO A 145 8.13 -22.51 -1.48
CA PRO A 145 7.45 -22.60 -0.19
C PRO A 145 6.14 -23.35 -0.30
N ASP A 146 5.59 -23.85 0.82
CA ASP A 146 4.27 -24.46 0.86
C ASP A 146 3.16 -23.44 0.61
N PHE A 147 3.38 -22.21 1.13
CA PHE A 147 2.48 -21.07 0.96
C PHE A 147 3.29 -19.82 0.61
N ALA A 148 2.68 -18.92 -0.15
CA ALA A 148 3.24 -17.58 -0.36
C ALA A 148 2.15 -16.51 -0.27
N ILE A 149 2.50 -15.36 0.31
CA ILE A 149 1.66 -14.17 0.45
C ILE A 149 2.37 -13.05 -0.30
N ILE A 150 1.78 -12.56 -1.38
CA ILE A 150 2.42 -11.57 -2.27
C ILE A 150 1.58 -10.30 -2.25
N GLN A 151 2.16 -9.18 -1.78
CA GLN A 151 1.51 -7.87 -1.74
C GLN A 151 1.87 -7.06 -2.99
N GLU A 152 1.07 -6.05 -3.28
CA GLU A 152 1.23 -5.11 -4.38
C GLU A 152 1.30 -5.73 -5.77
N VAL A 153 0.50 -6.77 -6.00
CA VAL A 153 0.41 -7.41 -7.31
C VAL A 153 -0.51 -6.61 -8.22
N ASP A 154 0.07 -5.83 -9.12
CA ASP A 154 -0.66 -5.01 -10.09
C ASP A 154 -1.26 -5.83 -11.23
N TYR A 155 -2.44 -5.34 -11.72
CA TYR A 155 -3.04 -5.79 -12.97
C TYR A 155 -3.78 -4.60 -13.63
N ASP A 156 -3.62 -4.43 -14.95
CA ASP A 156 -4.15 -3.27 -15.71
C ASP A 156 -3.88 -1.90 -15.05
N SER A 157 -2.69 -1.74 -14.46
CA SER A 157 -2.26 -0.52 -13.77
C SER A 157 -1.38 0.34 -14.66
N THR A 158 -1.63 1.66 -14.67
CA THR A 158 -0.82 2.62 -15.43
C THR A 158 0.62 2.64 -14.92
N ARG A 159 0.80 2.66 -13.59
CA ARG A 159 2.10 2.77 -12.92
C ARG A 159 3.06 1.61 -13.24
N SER A 160 2.53 0.48 -13.67
CA SER A 160 3.29 -0.73 -14.03
C SER A 160 3.11 -1.12 -15.51
N TYR A 161 2.85 -0.14 -16.40
CA TYR A 161 2.72 -0.33 -17.85
C TYR A 161 1.69 -1.39 -18.26
N LYS A 162 0.65 -1.58 -17.45
CA LYS A 162 -0.42 -2.58 -17.65
C LYS A 162 0.07 -4.02 -17.73
N VAL A 163 1.23 -4.32 -17.15
CA VAL A 163 1.71 -5.68 -17.00
C VAL A 163 0.82 -6.41 -15.98
N ASP A 164 0.18 -7.48 -16.40
CA ASP A 164 -0.60 -8.33 -15.50
C ASP A 164 0.35 -9.25 -14.71
N GLN A 165 0.72 -8.80 -13.52
CA GLN A 165 1.69 -9.47 -12.66
C GLN A 165 1.13 -10.76 -12.04
N ARG A 166 -0.22 -10.90 -11.98
CA ARG A 166 -0.88 -12.12 -11.49
C ARG A 166 -0.44 -13.34 -12.27
N ILE A 167 -0.19 -13.20 -13.58
CA ILE A 167 0.21 -14.29 -14.47
C ILE A 167 1.54 -14.91 -14.04
N ALA A 168 2.49 -14.08 -13.58
CA ALA A 168 3.81 -14.56 -13.16
C ALA A 168 3.74 -15.45 -11.91
N PHE A 169 2.82 -15.17 -10.99
CA PHE A 169 2.65 -15.92 -9.75
C PHE A 169 1.65 -17.08 -9.89
N SER A 170 0.47 -16.85 -10.48
CA SER A 170 -0.51 -17.93 -10.71
C SER A 170 -0.03 -18.99 -11.72
N GLY A 171 0.93 -18.62 -12.57
CA GLY A 171 1.59 -19.53 -13.52
C GLY A 171 2.66 -20.42 -12.90
N ILE A 172 2.98 -20.27 -11.61
CA ILE A 172 3.91 -21.19 -10.93
C ILE A 172 3.22 -22.53 -10.75
N SER A 173 3.79 -23.57 -11.38
CA SER A 173 3.18 -24.91 -11.37
C SER A 173 3.03 -25.47 -9.96
N GLY A 174 1.91 -26.10 -9.68
CA GLY A 174 1.61 -26.76 -8.42
C GLY A 174 1.00 -25.87 -7.34
N TYR A 175 0.70 -24.59 -7.65
CA TYR A 175 0.05 -23.70 -6.69
C TYR A 175 -1.40 -23.38 -7.09
N ALA A 176 -2.31 -23.54 -6.12
CA ALA A 176 -3.56 -22.80 -6.11
C ALA A 176 -3.30 -21.33 -5.83
N SER A 177 -4.12 -20.43 -6.34
CA SER A 177 -3.97 -18.99 -6.09
C SER A 177 -5.30 -18.28 -5.89
N THR A 178 -5.31 -17.27 -5.02
CA THR A 178 -6.41 -16.34 -4.81
C THR A 178 -5.89 -14.91 -4.92
N LEU A 179 -6.77 -13.93 -5.19
CA LEU A 179 -6.43 -12.51 -5.25
C LEU A 179 -7.45 -11.70 -4.46
N ALA A 180 -7.01 -11.03 -3.40
CA ALA A 180 -7.77 -10.04 -2.66
C ALA A 180 -7.41 -8.63 -3.18
N VAL A 181 -8.31 -8.02 -3.93
CA VAL A 181 -8.09 -6.66 -4.46
C VAL A 181 -8.08 -5.67 -3.32
N ASN A 182 -7.05 -4.83 -3.25
CA ASN A 182 -6.88 -3.80 -2.21
C ASN A 182 -6.50 -2.43 -2.78
N TYR A 183 -6.49 -2.27 -4.09
CA TYR A 183 -6.31 -0.99 -4.74
C TYR A 183 -7.12 -0.91 -6.02
N HIS A 184 -7.95 0.12 -6.08
CA HIS A 184 -8.68 0.51 -7.27
C HIS A 184 -8.74 2.04 -7.28
N SER A 185 -8.07 2.69 -8.24
CA SER A 185 -8.06 4.14 -8.31
C SER A 185 -8.65 4.67 -9.61
N SER A 186 -9.26 5.86 -9.54
CA SER A 186 -9.44 6.71 -10.71
C SER A 186 -8.07 7.12 -11.28
N TYR A 187 -8.03 7.76 -12.46
CA TYR A 187 -6.77 8.23 -13.02
C TYR A 187 -6.21 9.39 -12.17
N LEU A 188 -5.05 9.17 -11.54
CA LEU A 188 -4.35 10.15 -10.71
C LEU A 188 -3.32 10.91 -11.55
N PHE A 189 -3.55 12.21 -11.75
CA PHE A 189 -2.70 13.07 -12.59
C PHE A 189 -1.40 13.52 -11.94
N TYR A 190 -1.22 13.26 -10.64
CA TYR A 190 0.00 13.62 -9.94
C TYR A 190 0.96 12.43 -9.86
N PRO A 191 2.29 12.65 -10.00
CA PRO A 191 3.01 13.87 -10.45
C PRO A 191 2.68 14.26 -11.89
N PHE A 192 2.56 15.57 -12.19
CA PHE A 192 2.08 16.04 -13.52
C PHE A 192 3.01 15.67 -14.69
N ASN A 193 4.29 15.46 -14.43
CA ASN A 193 5.29 15.04 -15.43
C ASN A 193 5.41 13.52 -15.57
N ASP A 194 4.89 12.75 -14.61
CA ASP A 194 4.90 11.28 -14.61
C ASP A 194 3.66 10.77 -13.82
N PRO A 195 2.45 10.90 -14.39
CA PRO A 195 1.22 10.63 -13.69
C PRO A 195 1.12 9.17 -13.21
N HIS A 196 0.81 9.00 -11.93
CA HIS A 196 0.61 7.68 -11.32
C HIS A 196 -0.51 6.87 -12.01
N GLY A 197 -1.50 7.55 -12.57
CA GLY A 197 -2.52 7.00 -13.45
C GLY A 197 -3.61 6.21 -12.74
N LYS A 198 -4.30 5.35 -13.49
CA LYS A 198 -5.30 4.42 -12.99
C LYS A 198 -4.64 3.11 -12.60
N ASN A 199 -4.92 2.61 -11.40
CA ASN A 199 -4.25 1.43 -10.87
C ASN A 199 -5.25 0.44 -10.28
N ASN A 200 -4.91 -0.84 -10.44
CA ASN A 200 -5.58 -1.97 -9.81
C ASN A 200 -4.50 -2.90 -9.25
N ALA A 201 -4.60 -3.24 -7.96
CA ALA A 201 -3.67 -4.14 -7.31
C ALA A 201 -4.36 -4.99 -6.24
N GLY A 202 -3.67 -6.03 -5.79
CA GLY A 202 -4.17 -6.89 -4.74
C GLY A 202 -3.08 -7.65 -4.02
N ILE A 203 -3.52 -8.44 -3.05
CA ILE A 203 -2.71 -9.42 -2.31
C ILE A 203 -3.03 -10.79 -2.90
N MET A 204 -2.01 -11.52 -3.36
CA MET A 204 -2.16 -12.91 -3.80
C MET A 204 -1.74 -13.87 -2.69
N THR A 205 -2.53 -14.92 -2.50
CA THR A 205 -2.16 -16.08 -1.67
C THR A 205 -1.95 -17.28 -2.56
N LEU A 206 -0.81 -17.93 -2.43
CA LEU A 206 -0.47 -19.16 -3.15
C LEU A 206 -0.41 -20.33 -2.17
N SER A 207 -0.89 -21.51 -2.57
CA SER A 207 -0.88 -22.74 -1.77
C SER A 207 -0.56 -23.96 -2.63
N LYS A 208 0.38 -24.80 -2.19
CA LYS A 208 0.61 -26.13 -2.76
C LYS A 208 -0.48 -27.13 -2.39
N TYR A 209 -1.32 -26.78 -1.43
CA TYR A 209 -2.36 -27.64 -0.91
C TYR A 209 -3.74 -27.15 -1.33
N LYS A 210 -4.74 -27.98 -1.07
CA LYS A 210 -6.14 -27.64 -1.29
C LYS A 210 -6.52 -26.39 -0.52
N VAL A 211 -7.16 -25.45 -1.17
CA VAL A 211 -7.84 -24.32 -0.54
C VAL A 211 -9.31 -24.70 -0.38
N LEU A 212 -9.83 -24.63 0.85
CA LEU A 212 -11.25 -24.87 1.14
C LEU A 212 -12.09 -23.67 0.72
N ASP A 213 -11.69 -22.51 1.18
CA ASP A 213 -12.27 -21.22 0.87
C ASP A 213 -11.23 -20.12 1.08
N SER A 214 -11.51 -18.93 0.51
CA SER A 214 -10.74 -17.72 0.76
C SER A 214 -11.68 -16.53 0.71
N THR A 215 -11.58 -15.64 1.70
CA THR A 215 -12.47 -14.49 1.82
C THR A 215 -11.67 -13.22 2.10
N ARG A 216 -11.95 -12.18 1.32
CA ARG A 216 -11.41 -10.83 1.52
C ARG A 216 -12.22 -10.08 2.58
N TYR A 217 -11.52 -9.42 3.48
CA TYR A 217 -12.07 -8.51 4.49
C TYR A 217 -11.46 -7.13 4.38
N ALA A 218 -12.29 -6.10 4.49
CA ALA A 218 -11.83 -4.71 4.43
C ALA A 218 -11.19 -4.30 5.75
N PHE A 219 -9.99 -3.70 5.68
CA PHE A 219 -9.44 -2.96 6.81
C PHE A 219 -10.08 -1.56 6.93
N PRO A 220 -10.15 -0.96 8.13
CA PRO A 220 -10.40 0.46 8.28
C PRO A 220 -9.42 1.30 7.44
N ILE A 221 -9.90 2.37 6.81
CA ILE A 221 -9.11 3.34 6.06
C ILE A 221 -9.48 4.75 6.49
N ALA A 222 -8.67 5.75 6.12
CA ALA A 222 -8.99 7.14 6.37
C ALA A 222 -10.31 7.56 5.68
N GLU A 223 -11.11 8.36 6.37
CA GLU A 223 -12.39 8.87 5.85
C GLU A 223 -12.27 10.24 5.17
N ASP A 224 -11.09 10.84 5.20
CA ASP A 224 -10.79 12.13 4.57
C ASP A 224 -10.53 12.00 3.05
N PHE A 225 -9.97 13.04 2.44
CA PHE A 225 -9.73 13.07 1.00
C PHE A 225 -8.66 12.05 0.54
N SER A 226 -7.79 11.59 1.43
CA SER A 226 -6.73 10.61 1.11
C SER A 226 -7.30 9.29 0.60
N LYS A 227 -8.50 8.88 1.02
CA LYS A 227 -9.17 7.66 0.55
C LYS A 227 -9.33 7.55 -0.97
N PHE A 228 -9.35 8.68 -1.68
CA PHE A 228 -9.48 8.69 -3.14
C PHE A 228 -8.16 8.36 -3.86
N THR A 229 -7.04 8.38 -3.15
CA THR A 229 -5.71 8.23 -3.71
C THR A 229 -4.90 7.10 -3.07
N ASP A 230 -5.26 6.66 -1.85
CA ASP A 230 -4.63 5.56 -1.13
C ASP A 230 -5.31 4.21 -1.43
N LEU A 231 -4.70 3.14 -0.97
CA LEU A 231 -5.18 1.77 -1.12
C LEU A 231 -6.44 1.53 -0.27
N ASP A 232 -7.33 0.70 -0.80
CA ASP A 232 -8.52 0.18 -0.11
C ASP A 232 -8.16 -1.05 0.74
N ARG A 233 -7.24 -0.82 1.69
CA ARG A 233 -6.56 -1.82 2.51
C ARG A 233 -7.45 -2.99 2.91
N CYS A 234 -6.91 -4.20 2.84
CA CYS A 234 -7.63 -5.42 3.18
C CYS A 234 -6.69 -6.48 3.74
N PHE A 235 -7.30 -7.54 4.26
CA PHE A 235 -6.67 -8.83 4.48
C PHE A 235 -7.55 -9.93 3.86
N ALA A 236 -6.97 -11.10 3.66
CA ALA A 236 -7.72 -12.28 3.22
C ALA A 236 -7.45 -13.44 4.15
N ILE A 237 -8.51 -14.18 4.51
CA ILE A 237 -8.42 -15.42 5.27
C ILE A 237 -8.57 -16.56 4.28
N THR A 238 -7.58 -17.43 4.21
CA THR A 238 -7.56 -18.62 3.36
C THR A 238 -7.47 -19.88 4.22
N HIS A 239 -8.48 -20.74 4.14
CA HIS A 239 -8.56 -21.95 4.91
C HIS A 239 -7.99 -23.16 4.14
N ILE A 240 -7.06 -23.86 4.77
CA ILE A 240 -6.32 -25.00 4.24
C ILE A 240 -6.58 -26.22 5.14
N PRO A 241 -7.05 -27.36 4.60
CA PRO A 241 -7.28 -28.56 5.41
C PRO A 241 -5.96 -29.19 5.84
N VAL A 242 -5.88 -29.60 7.10
CA VAL A 242 -4.78 -30.40 7.66
C VAL A 242 -5.25 -31.85 7.76
N ASP A 243 -4.39 -32.82 7.50
CA ASP A 243 -4.76 -34.25 7.46
C ASP A 243 -5.15 -34.84 8.84
N ASN A 244 -4.89 -34.11 9.92
CA ASN A 244 -5.38 -34.43 11.28
C ASN A 244 -6.81 -33.95 11.57
N GLY A 245 -7.51 -33.43 10.56
CA GLY A 245 -8.89 -32.93 10.67
C GLY A 245 -9.04 -31.49 11.16
N LYS A 246 -7.95 -30.81 11.48
CA LYS A 246 -7.95 -29.34 11.75
C LYS A 246 -7.80 -28.52 10.47
N THR A 247 -7.87 -27.23 10.61
CA THR A 247 -7.70 -26.26 9.53
C THR A 247 -6.51 -25.34 9.84
N LEU A 248 -5.70 -25.03 8.84
CA LEU A 248 -4.72 -23.93 8.87
C LEU A 248 -5.39 -22.70 8.27
N SER A 249 -5.44 -21.62 9.03
CA SER A 249 -5.89 -20.30 8.58
C SER A 249 -4.67 -19.45 8.21
N ILE A 250 -4.47 -19.19 6.92
CA ILE A 250 -3.48 -18.24 6.41
C ILE A 250 -4.17 -16.90 6.23
N ILE A 251 -3.73 -15.89 6.98
CA ILE A 251 -4.24 -14.52 6.90
C ILE A 251 -3.21 -13.67 6.17
N SER A 252 -3.51 -13.30 4.94
CA SER A 252 -2.65 -12.47 4.08
C SER A 252 -3.03 -11.02 4.27
N LEU A 253 -2.09 -10.13 4.63
CA LEU A 253 -2.39 -8.74 4.93
C LEU A 253 -1.43 -7.73 4.28
N HIS A 254 -1.90 -6.50 4.15
CA HIS A 254 -1.09 -5.33 3.84
C HIS A 254 -1.71 -4.11 4.53
N MET A 255 -1.08 -3.64 5.62
CA MET A 255 -1.58 -2.54 6.44
C MET A 255 -1.23 -1.16 5.84
N SER A 256 -1.81 -0.09 6.38
CA SER A 256 -1.60 1.28 5.88
C SER A 256 -0.16 1.76 6.08
N ALA A 257 0.41 2.35 5.03
CA ALA A 257 1.76 2.94 5.03
C ALA A 257 1.76 4.38 5.56
N TYR A 258 1.00 5.26 4.91
CA TYR A 258 0.98 6.70 5.17
C TYR A 258 -0.16 7.04 6.14
N ASP A 259 0.08 6.86 7.45
CA ASP A 259 -0.89 7.10 8.52
C ASP A 259 -0.26 7.99 9.58
N GLU A 260 -0.39 9.31 9.40
CA GLU A 260 0.14 10.29 10.35
C GLU A 260 -0.54 10.09 11.73
N GLY A 261 0.29 9.86 12.76
CA GLY A 261 -0.18 9.57 14.11
C GLY A 261 -0.65 8.13 14.36
N GLY A 262 -0.64 7.24 13.36
CA GLY A 262 -0.91 5.80 13.51
C GLY A 262 -2.34 5.43 13.89
N VAL A 263 -3.31 6.32 13.67
CA VAL A 263 -4.71 6.11 14.07
C VAL A 263 -5.37 4.98 13.29
N ILE A 264 -5.17 4.97 11.98
CA ILE A 264 -5.76 3.94 11.09
C ILE A 264 -5.07 2.60 11.32
N ARG A 265 -3.74 2.58 11.44
CA ARG A 265 -2.98 1.35 11.75
C ARG A 265 -3.42 0.75 13.09
N LYS A 266 -3.72 1.58 14.10
CA LYS A 266 -4.26 1.11 15.37
C LYS A 266 -5.62 0.42 15.20
N GLN A 267 -6.53 1.01 14.44
CA GLN A 267 -7.85 0.40 14.15
C GLN A 267 -7.69 -0.91 13.34
N GLN A 268 -6.74 -0.96 12.41
CA GLN A 268 -6.43 -2.17 11.65
C GLN A 268 -5.87 -3.28 12.55
N ALA A 269 -4.98 -2.93 13.48
CA ALA A 269 -4.43 -3.87 14.46
C ALA A 269 -5.51 -4.42 15.42
N GLU A 270 -6.44 -3.58 15.89
CA GLU A 270 -7.56 -4.00 16.73
C GLU A 270 -8.50 -4.96 15.99
N LEU A 271 -8.81 -4.69 14.72
CA LEU A 271 -9.60 -5.61 13.91
C LEU A 271 -8.85 -6.93 13.68
N LEU A 272 -7.57 -6.88 13.31
CA LEU A 272 -6.74 -8.08 13.13
C LEU A 272 -6.69 -8.91 14.43
N LYS A 273 -6.51 -8.28 15.59
CA LYS A 273 -6.55 -8.92 16.90
C LYS A 273 -7.84 -9.70 17.12
N THR A 274 -8.98 -9.14 16.74
CA THR A 274 -10.29 -9.80 16.85
C THR A 274 -10.36 -11.03 15.95
N VAL A 275 -9.95 -10.87 14.68
CA VAL A 275 -9.93 -11.96 13.69
C VAL A 275 -9.02 -13.11 14.10
N LEU A 276 -7.82 -12.79 14.61
CA LEU A 276 -6.88 -13.80 15.11
C LEU A 276 -7.51 -14.66 16.21
N LYS A 277 -8.20 -14.03 17.18
CA LYS A 277 -8.91 -14.74 18.25
C LYS A 277 -10.02 -15.63 17.70
N GLU A 278 -10.86 -15.11 16.82
CA GLU A 278 -11.96 -15.86 16.23
C GLU A 278 -11.48 -17.11 15.48
N GLU A 279 -10.41 -17.00 14.69
CA GLU A 279 -9.83 -18.15 14.00
C GLU A 279 -9.22 -19.17 14.96
N TYR A 280 -8.54 -18.71 16.00
CA TYR A 280 -8.00 -19.58 17.04
C TYR A 280 -9.08 -20.31 17.83
N GLU A 281 -10.16 -19.62 18.22
CA GLU A 281 -11.31 -20.18 18.94
C GLU A 281 -12.08 -21.23 18.11
N LYS A 282 -12.03 -21.14 16.76
CA LYS A 282 -12.52 -22.20 15.87
C LYS A 282 -11.64 -23.47 15.89
N GLY A 283 -10.51 -23.43 16.59
CA GLY A 283 -9.53 -24.54 16.67
C GLY A 283 -8.53 -24.58 15.54
N CYS A 284 -8.45 -23.52 14.72
CA CYS A 284 -7.49 -23.42 13.63
C CYS A 284 -6.05 -23.27 14.12
N TYR A 285 -5.11 -23.73 13.31
CA TYR A 285 -3.75 -23.21 13.34
C TYR A 285 -3.76 -21.87 12.62
N VAL A 286 -3.18 -20.82 13.18
CA VAL A 286 -3.31 -19.47 12.59
C VAL A 286 -1.94 -18.86 12.31
N ILE A 287 -1.74 -18.44 11.07
CA ILE A 287 -0.56 -17.69 10.62
C ILE A 287 -1.05 -16.47 9.85
N ALA A 288 -0.90 -15.28 10.44
CA ALA A 288 -1.09 -14.02 9.74
C ALA A 288 0.27 -13.50 9.27
N GLY A 289 0.39 -13.11 8.01
CA GLY A 289 1.64 -12.61 7.47
C GLY A 289 1.43 -11.58 6.36
N GLY A 290 2.42 -10.73 6.18
CA GLY A 290 2.37 -9.67 5.18
C GLY A 290 3.29 -8.52 5.50
N ASP A 291 2.99 -7.39 4.87
CA ASP A 291 3.56 -6.10 5.14
C ASP A 291 2.68 -5.35 6.17
N PHE A 292 3.24 -5.17 7.37
CA PHE A 292 2.55 -4.49 8.47
C PHE A 292 2.73 -2.97 8.42
N ASN A 293 3.64 -2.45 7.59
CA ASN A 293 4.02 -1.04 7.54
C ASN A 293 4.39 -0.45 8.93
N GLN A 294 4.79 -1.31 9.84
CA GLN A 294 5.27 -0.99 11.18
C GLN A 294 6.45 -1.90 11.53
N ASP A 295 7.43 -1.36 12.22
CA ASP A 295 8.58 -2.14 12.67
C ASP A 295 8.17 -3.23 13.65
N LEU A 296 8.51 -4.47 13.34
CA LEU A 296 8.12 -5.67 14.09
C LEU A 296 9.14 -6.08 15.16
N ILE A 297 10.33 -5.46 15.19
CA ILE A 297 11.44 -5.84 16.07
C ILE A 297 11.75 -4.80 17.16
N GLU A 298 10.96 -3.71 17.24
CA GLU A 298 11.13 -2.60 18.20
C GLU A 298 12.53 -1.96 18.15
N ASN A 299 13.13 -1.90 16.97
CA ASN A 299 14.44 -1.31 16.79
C ASN A 299 14.58 -0.58 15.45
N LEU A 300 14.08 0.65 15.40
CA LEU A 300 14.06 1.51 14.21
C LEU A 300 15.45 1.92 13.72
N GLU A 301 16.48 1.78 14.54
CA GLU A 301 17.88 2.15 14.25
C GLU A 301 18.79 0.92 14.12
N LYS A 302 18.21 -0.28 13.92
CA LYS A 302 18.97 -1.53 13.87
C LYS A 302 20.07 -1.54 12.81
N PHE A 303 19.77 -0.98 11.63
CA PHE A 303 20.67 -1.03 10.49
C PHE A 303 21.40 0.30 10.31
N PRO A 304 22.73 0.27 10.03
CA PRO A 304 23.48 1.50 9.75
C PRO A 304 22.88 2.26 8.57
N SER A 305 22.72 3.57 8.73
CA SER A 305 22.17 4.45 7.69
C SER A 305 22.75 5.86 7.76
N ASN A 306 22.91 6.49 6.59
CA ASN A 306 23.18 7.93 6.45
C ASN A 306 21.91 8.79 6.53
N GLN A 307 20.74 8.14 6.65
CA GLN A 307 19.44 8.79 6.80
C GLN A 307 18.97 8.72 8.24
N LYS A 308 18.20 9.70 8.66
CA LYS A 308 17.43 9.65 9.91
C LYS A 308 16.29 8.67 9.77
N VAL A 309 15.80 8.16 10.89
CA VAL A 309 14.56 7.35 10.91
C VAL A 309 13.45 8.15 10.25
N PRO A 310 12.81 7.64 9.18
CA PRO A 310 11.74 8.34 8.49
C PRO A 310 10.50 8.52 9.36
N GLY A 311 9.77 9.62 9.16
CA GLY A 311 8.58 9.93 9.96
C GLY A 311 7.38 9.00 9.72
N TRP A 312 7.39 8.19 8.63
CA TRP A 312 6.30 7.28 8.32
C TRP A 312 6.35 5.98 9.13
N ILE A 313 7.53 5.56 9.64
CA ILE A 313 7.69 4.32 10.38
C ILE A 313 7.42 4.51 11.88
N SER A 314 6.79 3.54 12.48
CA SER A 314 6.63 3.38 13.93
C SER A 314 6.68 1.91 14.28
N SER A 315 6.95 1.56 15.53
CA SER A 315 6.91 0.16 15.98
C SER A 315 5.47 -0.34 16.13
N TYR A 316 5.24 -1.62 15.83
CA TYR A 316 3.98 -2.31 16.09
C TYR A 316 3.78 -2.45 17.61
N ASP A 317 2.61 -2.10 18.12
CA ASP A 317 2.30 -2.20 19.54
C ASP A 317 2.04 -3.66 19.94
N LYS A 318 2.92 -4.24 20.75
CA LYS A 318 2.75 -5.61 21.25
C LYS A 318 1.47 -5.83 22.05
N ASN A 319 0.85 -4.77 22.59
CA ASN A 319 -0.44 -4.87 23.27
C ASN A 319 -1.59 -5.19 22.28
N ASP A 320 -1.36 -5.02 20.99
CA ASP A 320 -2.32 -5.39 19.95
C ASP A 320 -2.22 -6.87 19.56
N ILE A 321 -1.26 -7.61 20.12
CA ILE A 321 -1.17 -9.06 19.94
C ILE A 321 -2.08 -9.74 20.97
N PRO A 322 -3.02 -10.61 20.56
CA PRO A 322 -3.89 -11.32 21.48
C PRO A 322 -3.12 -12.41 22.25
N GLU A 323 -3.71 -12.85 23.35
CA GLU A 323 -3.27 -14.06 24.06
C GLU A 323 -3.18 -15.24 23.08
N HIS A 324 -2.24 -16.15 23.29
CA HIS A 324 -1.94 -17.28 22.39
C HIS A 324 -1.26 -16.92 21.06
N PHE A 325 -0.81 -15.68 20.87
CA PHE A 325 -0.12 -15.27 19.65
C PHE A 325 1.22 -14.58 19.94
N ALA A 326 2.12 -14.64 18.96
CA ALA A 326 3.39 -13.94 19.02
C ALA A 326 3.75 -13.34 17.65
N ILE A 327 4.42 -12.18 17.68
CA ILE A 327 5.10 -11.63 16.49
C ILE A 327 6.31 -12.49 16.19
N VAL A 328 6.48 -12.85 14.92
CA VAL A 328 7.60 -13.61 14.40
C VAL A 328 8.22 -12.83 13.25
N ALA A 329 9.34 -12.18 13.52
CA ALA A 329 10.13 -11.40 12.57
C ALA A 329 11.61 -11.70 12.75
N ASP A 330 12.41 -11.52 11.71
CA ASP A 330 13.85 -11.84 11.75
C ASP A 330 14.63 -10.73 12.46
N ASN A 331 14.80 -10.90 13.77
CA ASN A 331 15.57 -9.98 14.61
C ASN A 331 17.08 -10.22 14.55
N ASP A 332 17.54 -11.30 13.95
CA ASP A 332 18.97 -11.65 13.84
C ASP A 332 19.56 -11.28 12.48
N SER A 333 18.72 -10.90 11.52
CA SER A 333 19.16 -10.53 10.18
C SER A 333 20.14 -9.34 10.17
N ALA A 334 21.09 -9.40 9.28
CA ALA A 334 22.01 -8.30 8.96
C ALA A 334 21.41 -7.29 7.95
N VAL A 335 20.23 -7.57 7.41
CA VAL A 335 19.53 -6.74 6.40
C VAL A 335 18.07 -6.53 6.78
N GLY A 336 17.52 -5.38 6.40
CA GLY A 336 16.10 -5.10 6.59
C GLY A 336 15.20 -5.87 5.63
N SER A 337 13.93 -5.99 5.98
CA SER A 337 12.91 -6.49 5.05
C SER A 337 12.40 -5.42 4.09
N CYS A 338 12.54 -4.14 4.44
CA CYS A 338 12.14 -3.01 3.60
C CYS A 338 13.21 -1.91 3.62
N ARG A 339 13.34 -1.17 2.51
CA ARG A 339 14.16 0.03 2.36
C ARG A 339 13.31 1.27 2.11
N GLY A 340 13.84 2.45 2.42
CA GLY A 340 13.31 3.71 1.90
C GLY A 340 13.45 3.77 0.37
N ALA A 341 12.54 4.50 -0.28
CA ALA A 341 12.59 4.75 -1.72
C ALA A 341 12.60 6.23 -2.09
N ASP A 342 13.06 7.08 -1.18
CA ASP A 342 13.31 8.50 -1.38
C ASP A 342 14.66 8.79 -2.05
N VAL A 343 15.58 7.81 -2.04
CA VAL A 343 16.90 7.85 -2.69
C VAL A 343 17.16 6.56 -3.49
N VAL A 344 18.11 6.60 -4.42
CA VAL A 344 18.62 5.41 -5.11
C VAL A 344 19.32 4.50 -4.11
N TRP A 345 18.99 3.19 -4.16
CA TRP A 345 19.47 2.23 -3.18
C TRP A 345 20.99 2.11 -3.15
N GLU A 346 21.54 2.24 -1.97
CA GLU A 346 22.95 1.95 -1.69
C GLU A 346 23.08 1.22 -0.35
N ARG A 347 23.50 -0.05 -0.40
CA ARG A 347 23.61 -0.91 0.78
C ARG A 347 24.47 -0.28 1.88
N GLY A 348 23.94 -0.27 3.11
CA GLY A 348 24.61 0.27 4.30
C GLY A 348 24.66 1.79 4.37
N LYS A 349 24.00 2.49 3.45
CA LYS A 349 23.83 3.95 3.47
C LYS A 349 22.38 4.38 3.63
N ASP A 350 21.47 3.65 2.99
CA ASP A 350 20.06 4.03 3.00
C ASP A 350 19.32 3.34 4.14
N TYR A 351 18.23 3.98 4.57
CA TYR A 351 17.43 3.48 5.68
C TYR A 351 16.75 2.15 5.32
N THR A 352 16.86 1.20 6.24
CA THR A 352 16.13 -0.08 6.18
C THR A 352 15.51 -0.43 7.53
N CYS A 353 14.42 -1.19 7.51
CA CYS A 353 13.69 -1.63 8.70
C CYS A 353 13.09 -3.04 8.49
N VAL A 354 12.46 -3.60 9.52
CA VAL A 354 11.79 -4.91 9.45
C VAL A 354 10.30 -4.72 9.64
N ILE A 355 9.55 -4.64 8.54
CA ILE A 355 8.09 -4.43 8.55
C ILE A 355 7.32 -5.61 7.97
N ASP A 356 8.02 -6.56 7.37
CA ASP A 356 7.45 -7.81 6.87
C ASP A 356 7.72 -8.94 7.87
N GLY A 357 6.69 -9.74 8.13
CA GLY A 357 6.79 -10.81 9.11
C GLY A 357 5.45 -11.50 9.33
N PHE A 358 5.31 -12.10 10.51
CA PHE A 358 4.15 -12.93 10.84
C PHE A 358 3.66 -12.70 12.27
N ILE A 359 2.38 -13.00 12.50
CA ILE A 359 1.78 -13.22 13.82
C ILE A 359 1.28 -14.67 13.82
N VAL A 360 1.75 -15.47 14.78
CA VAL A 360 1.56 -16.93 14.77
C VAL A 360 0.92 -17.37 16.08
N SER A 361 -0.06 -18.28 16.00
CA SER A 361 -0.73 -18.87 17.18
C SER A 361 0.17 -19.88 17.91
N ASP A 362 -0.02 -20.06 19.19
CA ASP A 362 0.80 -20.90 20.06
C ASP A 362 0.69 -22.41 19.77
N ASN A 363 -0.35 -22.84 19.04
CA ASN A 363 -0.50 -24.21 18.54
C ASN A 363 0.31 -24.49 17.24
N VAL A 364 1.06 -23.47 16.76
CA VAL A 364 2.08 -23.60 15.70
C VAL A 364 3.46 -23.42 16.35
N GLU A 365 4.38 -24.31 16.07
CA GLU A 365 5.78 -24.21 16.48
C GLU A 365 6.57 -23.48 15.39
N VAL A 366 7.20 -22.36 15.76
CA VAL A 366 8.13 -21.64 14.88
C VAL A 366 9.49 -22.34 14.90
N VAL A 367 9.94 -22.84 13.76
CA VAL A 367 11.28 -23.45 13.61
C VAL A 367 12.31 -22.38 13.27
N SER A 368 12.00 -21.50 12.31
CA SER A 368 12.88 -20.38 11.95
C SER A 368 12.10 -19.32 11.21
N VAL A 369 12.57 -18.08 11.30
CA VAL A 369 12.17 -16.97 10.42
C VAL A 369 13.43 -16.37 9.82
N GLN A 370 13.41 -16.00 8.54
CA GLN A 370 14.59 -15.50 7.83
C GLN A 370 14.18 -14.50 6.74
N ILE A 371 14.83 -13.34 6.72
CA ILE A 371 14.82 -12.42 5.58
C ILE A 371 15.73 -13.01 4.49
N ILE A 372 15.20 -13.18 3.29
CA ILE A 372 15.92 -13.62 2.10
C ILE A 372 16.55 -12.37 1.47
N ASP A 373 17.84 -12.17 1.69
CA ASP A 373 18.57 -11.02 1.15
C ASP A 373 18.67 -11.09 -0.37
N THR A 374 17.94 -10.22 -1.04
CA THR A 374 17.96 -10.03 -2.50
C THR A 374 18.76 -8.81 -2.92
N ASP A 375 19.33 -8.08 -1.96
CA ASP A 375 19.88 -6.74 -2.15
C ASP A 375 18.88 -5.76 -2.77
N PHE A 376 17.59 -5.97 -2.47
CA PHE A 376 16.47 -5.21 -3.04
C PHE A 376 16.49 -5.15 -4.57
N ALA A 377 16.95 -6.22 -5.22
CA ALA A 377 17.17 -6.25 -6.68
C ALA A 377 15.88 -6.15 -7.50
N TYR A 378 14.71 -6.50 -6.92
CA TYR A 378 13.45 -6.61 -7.62
C TYR A 378 12.28 -5.90 -6.95
N SER A 379 12.45 -5.43 -5.71
CA SER A 379 11.47 -4.72 -4.90
C SER A 379 12.19 -3.88 -3.85
N ASP A 380 11.51 -2.91 -3.27
CA ASP A 380 11.92 -2.21 -2.04
C ASP A 380 11.75 -3.08 -0.78
N HIS A 381 11.25 -4.31 -0.96
CA HIS A 381 11.20 -5.32 0.09
C HIS A 381 12.07 -6.54 -0.24
N ASN A 382 12.58 -7.18 0.80
CA ASN A 382 13.15 -8.51 0.79
C ASN A 382 12.11 -9.53 1.25
N PRO A 383 12.00 -10.71 0.62
CA PRO A 383 11.07 -11.75 1.07
C PRO A 383 11.41 -12.24 2.49
N VAL A 384 10.38 -12.54 3.28
CA VAL A 384 10.55 -13.14 4.62
C VAL A 384 9.97 -14.54 4.62
N LYS A 385 10.79 -15.52 5.00
CA LYS A 385 10.44 -16.94 5.04
C LYS A 385 10.26 -17.39 6.49
N LEU A 386 9.11 -17.96 6.82
CA LEU A 386 8.83 -18.69 8.05
C LEU A 386 8.87 -20.20 7.77
N THR A 387 9.58 -20.95 8.61
CA THR A 387 9.50 -22.41 8.71
C THR A 387 8.79 -22.76 10.02
N PHE A 388 7.80 -23.64 9.95
CA PHE A 388 6.96 -23.98 11.10
C PHE A 388 6.53 -25.44 11.11
N LYS A 389 6.02 -25.90 12.26
CA LYS A 389 5.37 -27.19 12.46
C LYS A 389 4.03 -27.00 13.17
N PHE A 390 3.11 -27.93 12.96
CA PHE A 390 1.91 -27.98 13.79
C PHE A 390 2.22 -28.70 15.12
N LYS A 391 1.75 -28.12 16.23
CA LYS A 391 1.78 -28.83 17.51
C LYS A 391 0.58 -29.79 17.52
N THR A 392 0.87 -31.06 17.34
CA THR A 392 -0.12 -32.13 17.55
C THR A 392 -0.31 -32.32 19.05
N ALA A 393 -1.57 -32.27 19.54
CA ALA A 393 -1.92 -32.50 20.93
C ALA A 393 -1.68 -33.95 21.33
#